data_f81df1f297d669cfb01c6a15cf3f5500
#
_entry.id   f81df1f297d669cfb01c6a15cf3f5500
#
_cell.length_a   1.000
_cell.length_b   1.000
_cell.length_c   1.000
_cell.angle_alpha   90.00
_cell.angle_beta   90.00
_cell.angle_gamma   90.00
#
_symmetry.space_group_name_H-M   'P 1'
#
loop_
_entity.id
_entity.type
_entity.pdbx_description
1 polymer ?
#
loop_
_entity_poly.entity_id
_entity_poly.type
_entity_poly.pdbx_seq_one_letter_code
_entity_poly.pdbx_strand_id
1 'polypeptide(L)'
;CMEKIKTNLKGIRDIVFYPYAVSNENKTLRFNSQGSLSQISELGDTEIQTIQLDNILKIKPSFVKMDIEGHEIQAIEGAKNIISNYGPKLAICAYHKIDDFWKIPELVYSYNSNYNLYMRHYTEGLLETVYYFIPK
;
A
#
# COMPACT_ATOMS: atom_id res chain seq x y z
N CYS A 1 -10.93 -6.46 13.08
CA CYS A 1 -9.60 -6.68 12.48
C CYS A 1 -8.48 -6.17 13.40
N MET A 2 -8.47 -4.90 13.81
CA MET A 2 -7.42 -4.27 14.64
C MET A 2 -7.14 -5.00 15.96
N GLU A 3 -8.17 -5.49 16.66
CA GLU A 3 -8.00 -6.23 17.92
C GLU A 3 -7.23 -7.54 17.72
N LYS A 4 -7.50 -8.29 16.64
CA LYS A 4 -6.75 -9.51 16.30
C LYS A 4 -5.28 -9.21 16.02
N ILE A 5 -5.00 -8.11 15.28
CA ILE A 5 -3.63 -7.68 14.97
C ILE A 5 -2.88 -7.36 16.26
N LYS A 6 -3.46 -6.54 17.14
CA LYS A 6 -2.86 -6.20 18.44
C LYS A 6 -2.58 -7.45 19.29
N THR A 7 -3.50 -8.40 19.29
CA THR A 7 -3.34 -9.67 20.03
C THR A 7 -2.20 -10.52 19.48
N ASN A 8 -2.12 -10.66 18.15
CA ASN A 8 -1.10 -11.47 17.49
C ASN A 8 0.31 -10.87 17.59
N LEU A 9 0.39 -9.54 17.73
CA LEU A 9 1.67 -8.82 17.86
C LEU A 9 2.04 -8.50 19.31
N LYS A 10 1.34 -9.11 20.28
CA LYS A 10 1.64 -8.96 21.70
C LYS A 10 3.07 -9.44 22.01
N GLY A 11 3.88 -8.52 22.51
CA GLY A 11 5.31 -8.78 22.81
C GLY A 11 6.29 -8.26 21.76
N ILE A 12 5.85 -7.84 20.58
CA ILE A 12 6.67 -7.08 19.64
C ILE A 12 6.69 -5.62 20.08
N ARG A 13 7.88 -5.04 20.19
CA ARG A 13 8.08 -3.65 20.59
C ARG A 13 8.01 -2.70 19.38
N ASP A 14 7.74 -1.45 19.66
CA ASP A 14 7.83 -0.34 18.67
C ASP A 14 6.88 -0.46 17.47
N ILE A 15 5.65 -0.96 17.71
CA ILE A 15 4.58 -1.00 16.72
C ILE A 15 3.65 0.19 16.94
N VAL A 16 3.40 0.93 15.85
CA VAL A 16 2.38 1.99 15.82
C VAL A 16 1.26 1.57 14.86
N PHE A 17 0.03 1.62 15.33
CA PHE A 17 -1.17 1.29 14.54
C PHE A 17 -1.89 2.55 14.13
N TYR A 18 -2.14 2.68 12.85
CA TYR A 18 -2.93 3.77 12.28
C TYR A 18 -4.26 3.19 11.75
N PRO A 19 -5.41 3.61 12.29
CA PRO A 19 -6.73 3.08 11.88
C PRO A 19 -7.26 3.78 10.63
N TYR A 20 -6.43 3.91 9.61
CA TYR A 20 -6.74 4.60 8.35
C TYR A 20 -6.51 3.68 7.16
N ALA A 21 -7.24 3.92 6.08
CA ALA A 21 -6.87 3.41 4.77
C ALA A 21 -5.84 4.35 4.11
N VAL A 22 -4.93 3.81 3.33
CA VAL A 22 -3.93 4.61 2.62
C VAL A 22 -4.48 5.02 1.26
N SER A 23 -4.32 6.31 0.88
CA SER A 23 -4.78 6.86 -0.39
C SER A 23 -3.95 8.08 -0.79
N ASN A 24 -4.29 8.70 -1.93
CA ASN A 24 -3.72 9.96 -2.41
C ASN A 24 -4.40 11.22 -1.83
N GLU A 25 -5.42 11.05 -1.01
CA GLU A 25 -6.15 12.17 -0.39
C GLU A 25 -6.70 11.78 0.99
N ASN A 26 -6.94 12.80 1.82
CA ASN A 26 -7.54 12.62 3.14
C ASN A 26 -9.05 12.85 3.00
N LYS A 27 -9.82 11.77 3.06
CA LYS A 27 -11.29 11.84 2.98
C LYS A 27 -11.92 10.68 3.76
N THR A 28 -13.23 10.79 4.01
CA THR A 28 -14.01 9.67 4.50
C THR A 28 -14.63 8.95 3.31
N LEU A 29 -14.38 7.65 3.23
CA LEU A 29 -14.97 6.76 2.22
C LEU A 29 -15.91 5.77 2.89
N ARG A 30 -16.91 5.31 2.15
CA ARG A 30 -17.73 4.18 2.55
C ARG A 30 -17.15 2.89 1.98
N PHE A 31 -17.25 1.85 2.78
CA PHE A 31 -16.61 0.58 2.53
C PHE A 31 -17.61 -0.54 2.76
N ASN A 32 -17.68 -1.48 1.86
CA ASN A 32 -18.50 -2.67 2.01
C ASN A 32 -17.66 -3.79 2.63
N SER A 33 -18.02 -4.23 3.84
CA SER A 33 -17.27 -5.21 4.64
C SER A 33 -17.61 -6.66 4.31
N GLN A 34 -17.66 -7.05 3.04
CA GLN A 34 -17.92 -8.43 2.63
C GLN A 34 -16.65 -9.29 2.54
N GLY A 35 -15.97 -9.50 3.67
CA GLY A 35 -14.84 -10.44 3.77
C GLY A 35 -13.65 -10.07 2.88
N SER A 36 -13.09 -11.04 2.14
CA SER A 36 -11.94 -10.85 1.25
C SER A 36 -12.25 -10.07 -0.05
N LEU A 37 -13.51 -9.75 -0.31
CA LEU A 37 -13.95 -8.93 -1.44
C LEU A 37 -14.29 -7.50 -1.02
N SER A 38 -13.69 -7.04 0.05
CA SER A 38 -13.92 -5.71 0.60
C SER A 38 -13.50 -4.62 -0.38
N GLN A 39 -14.46 -3.84 -0.88
CA GLN A 39 -14.22 -2.76 -1.85
C GLN A 39 -14.81 -1.44 -1.37
N ILE A 40 -14.21 -0.34 -1.81
CA ILE A 40 -14.79 0.99 -1.65
C ILE A 40 -16.08 1.06 -2.46
N SER A 41 -17.19 1.39 -1.79
CA SER A 41 -18.51 1.51 -2.39
C SER A 41 -19.28 2.67 -1.76
N GLU A 42 -19.94 3.47 -2.58
CA GLU A 42 -20.79 4.56 -2.10
C GLU A 42 -21.96 4.06 -1.22
N LEU A 43 -22.34 2.80 -1.35
CA LEU A 43 -23.39 2.12 -0.58
C LEU A 43 -22.83 1.30 0.58
N GLY A 44 -21.55 1.47 0.91
CA GLY A 44 -20.89 0.73 1.99
C GLY A 44 -21.50 1.03 3.36
N ASP A 45 -21.51 0.01 4.21
CA ASP A 45 -22.05 0.04 5.58
C ASP A 45 -21.05 0.56 6.62
N THR A 46 -19.77 0.66 6.27
CA THR A 46 -18.69 1.08 7.16
C THR A 46 -17.99 2.32 6.62
N GLU A 47 -17.84 3.34 7.45
CA GLU A 47 -17.03 4.52 7.12
C GLU A 47 -15.57 4.27 7.48
N ILE A 48 -14.67 4.61 6.56
CA ILE A 48 -13.22 4.56 6.76
C ILE A 48 -12.60 5.90 6.35
N GLN A 49 -11.71 6.39 7.18
CA GLN A 49 -10.92 7.57 6.84
C GLN A 49 -9.70 7.16 6.03
N THR A 50 -9.44 7.86 4.92
CA THR A 50 -8.22 7.71 4.14
C THR A 50 -7.20 8.75 4.52
N ILE A 51 -5.92 8.41 4.33
CA ILE A 51 -4.80 9.30 4.61
C ILE A 51 -3.66 9.08 3.62
N GLN A 52 -2.94 10.16 3.30
CA GLN A 52 -1.68 10.08 2.57
C GLN A 52 -0.55 9.65 3.51
N LEU A 53 0.30 8.71 3.08
CA LEU A 53 1.48 8.30 3.84
C LEU A 53 2.42 9.47 4.11
N ASP A 54 2.57 10.38 3.16
CA ASP A 54 3.38 11.60 3.29
C ASP A 54 2.93 12.50 4.45
N ASN A 55 1.65 12.45 4.82
CA ASN A 55 1.09 13.26 5.90
C ASN A 55 1.25 12.62 7.29
N ILE A 56 1.21 11.28 7.35
CA ILE A 56 1.20 10.57 8.63
C ILE A 56 2.60 10.12 9.08
N LEU A 57 3.48 9.75 8.13
CA LEU A 57 4.83 9.30 8.46
C LEU A 57 5.77 10.50 8.63
N LYS A 58 6.23 10.70 9.85
CA LYS A 58 7.21 11.76 10.20
C LYS A 58 8.64 11.24 10.22
N ILE A 59 8.85 10.00 9.86
CA ILE A 59 10.16 9.34 9.85
C ILE A 59 10.50 8.88 8.43
N LYS A 60 11.79 8.72 8.17
CA LYS A 60 12.29 8.12 6.92
C LYS A 60 12.05 6.59 6.97
N PRO A 61 11.11 6.03 6.20
CA PRO A 61 10.93 4.59 6.16
C PRO A 61 12.09 3.94 5.39
N SER A 62 12.54 2.79 5.83
CA SER A 62 13.52 1.96 5.12
C SER A 62 12.88 0.94 4.19
N PHE A 63 11.63 0.56 4.49
CA PHE A 63 10.87 -0.43 3.73
C PHE A 63 9.37 -0.10 3.78
N VAL A 64 8.68 -0.26 2.67
CA VAL A 64 7.23 -0.11 2.55
C VAL A 64 6.67 -1.33 1.82
N LYS A 65 5.70 -2.03 2.43
CA LYS A 65 4.90 -3.07 1.77
C LYS A 65 3.49 -2.56 1.51
N MET A 66 2.98 -2.82 0.32
CA MET A 66 1.59 -2.53 -0.07
C MET A 66 0.94 -3.79 -0.62
N ASP A 67 -0.20 -4.13 -0.04
CA ASP A 67 -1.08 -5.24 -0.41
C ASP A 67 -2.48 -4.82 0.05
N ILE A 68 -3.16 -4.01 -0.77
CA ILE A 68 -4.31 -3.19 -0.36
C ILE A 68 -5.47 -3.25 -1.35
N GLU A 69 -5.64 -4.44 -1.93
CA GLU A 69 -6.84 -4.82 -2.68
C GLU A 69 -7.16 -3.87 -3.85
N GLY A 70 -6.14 -3.47 -4.62
CA GLY A 70 -6.29 -2.67 -5.85
C GLY A 70 -6.30 -1.15 -5.65
N HIS A 71 -5.82 -0.65 -4.50
CA HIS A 71 -5.63 0.78 -4.23
C HIS A 71 -4.15 1.18 -4.22
N GLU A 72 -3.28 0.33 -4.77
CA GLU A 72 -1.82 0.52 -4.76
C GLU A 72 -1.42 1.82 -5.46
N ILE A 73 -2.01 2.15 -6.59
CA ILE A 73 -1.73 3.39 -7.33
C ILE A 73 -1.99 4.61 -6.45
N GLN A 74 -3.18 4.71 -5.83
CA GLN A 74 -3.53 5.82 -4.95
C GLN A 74 -2.62 5.90 -3.72
N ALA A 75 -2.23 4.75 -3.17
CA ALA A 75 -1.30 4.70 -2.04
C ALA A 75 0.11 5.17 -2.42
N ILE A 76 0.60 4.81 -3.61
CA ILE A 76 1.88 5.28 -4.16
C ILE A 76 1.83 6.79 -4.40
N GLU A 77 0.72 7.31 -4.95
CA GLU A 77 0.51 8.76 -5.11
C GLU A 77 0.55 9.49 -3.77
N GLY A 78 -0.06 8.92 -2.71
CA GLY A 78 -0.04 9.45 -1.35
C GLY A 78 1.30 9.27 -0.62
N ALA A 79 2.28 8.58 -1.23
CA ALA A 79 3.64 8.37 -0.75
C ALA A 79 4.70 9.03 -1.63
N LYS A 80 4.31 9.95 -2.52
CA LYS A 80 5.18 10.57 -3.52
C LYS A 80 6.45 11.16 -2.91
N ASN A 81 6.32 11.95 -1.83
CA ASN A 81 7.45 12.60 -1.18
C ASN A 81 8.36 11.58 -0.47
N ILE A 82 7.78 10.55 0.13
CA ILE A 82 8.52 9.44 0.73
C ILE A 82 9.38 8.74 -0.33
N ILE A 83 8.80 8.41 -1.47
CA ILE A 83 9.50 7.72 -2.57
C ILE A 83 10.57 8.61 -3.18
N SER A 84 10.24 9.87 -3.47
CA SER A 84 11.15 10.83 -4.11
C SER A 84 12.34 11.19 -3.23
N ASN A 85 12.09 11.47 -1.94
CA ASN A 85 13.11 12.07 -1.07
C ASN A 85 13.92 11.03 -0.28
N TYR A 86 13.31 9.88 0.05
CA TYR A 86 13.94 8.89 0.93
C TYR A 86 14.32 7.60 0.21
N GLY A 87 13.65 7.26 -0.88
CA GLY A 87 13.94 6.06 -1.67
C GLY A 87 13.91 4.76 -0.85
N PRO A 88 12.81 4.45 -0.12
CA PRO A 88 12.74 3.22 0.66
C PRO A 88 12.71 2.00 -0.28
N LYS A 89 13.09 0.83 0.21
CA LYS A 89 12.76 -0.42 -0.49
C LYS A 89 11.23 -0.56 -0.53
N LEU A 90 10.69 -0.92 -1.71
CA LEU A 90 9.24 -1.12 -1.86
C LEU A 90 8.95 -2.59 -2.20
N ALA A 91 7.88 -3.13 -1.62
CA ALA A 91 7.27 -4.41 -2.01
C ALA A 91 5.78 -4.16 -2.28
N ILE A 92 5.38 -4.14 -3.54
CA ILE A 92 4.04 -3.71 -3.97
C ILE A 92 3.38 -4.86 -4.71
N CYS A 93 2.21 -5.30 -4.24
CA CYS A 93 1.40 -6.29 -4.93
C CYS A 93 0.84 -5.68 -6.23
N ALA A 94 0.93 -6.46 -7.33
CA ALA A 94 0.59 -6.00 -8.68
C ALA A 94 -0.31 -7.01 -9.40
N TYR A 95 -1.28 -7.57 -8.68
CA TYR A 95 -2.17 -8.60 -9.24
C TYR A 95 -3.66 -8.28 -9.08
N HIS A 96 -3.99 -7.20 -8.39
CA HIS A 96 -5.39 -6.84 -8.15
C HIS A 96 -6.06 -6.26 -9.39
N LYS A 97 -5.30 -5.55 -10.24
CA LYS A 97 -5.77 -5.01 -11.52
C LYS A 97 -4.78 -5.32 -12.63
N ILE A 98 -5.28 -5.61 -13.81
CA ILE A 98 -4.42 -5.97 -14.95
C ILE A 98 -3.46 -4.84 -15.33
N ASP A 99 -3.86 -3.60 -15.17
CA ASP A 99 -3.06 -2.43 -15.48
C ASP A 99 -2.02 -2.06 -14.42
N ASP A 100 -2.06 -2.68 -13.23
CA ASP A 100 -1.04 -2.53 -12.19
C ASP A 100 0.35 -2.98 -12.70
N PHE A 101 0.40 -3.94 -13.62
CA PHE A 101 1.65 -4.45 -14.19
C PHE A 101 2.53 -3.39 -14.85
N TRP A 102 1.95 -2.36 -15.43
CA TRP A 102 2.71 -1.26 -16.06
C TRP A 102 2.55 0.06 -15.31
N LYS A 103 1.37 0.36 -14.77
CA LYS A 103 1.13 1.62 -14.05
C LYS A 103 1.96 1.77 -12.79
N ILE A 104 2.13 0.69 -12.01
CA ILE A 104 2.94 0.72 -10.78
C ILE A 104 4.40 1.07 -11.10
N PRO A 105 5.10 0.35 -12.01
CA PRO A 105 6.46 0.73 -12.39
C PRO A 105 6.58 2.14 -12.95
N GLU A 106 5.71 2.53 -13.88
CA GLU A 106 5.71 3.88 -14.46
C GLU A 106 5.60 4.97 -13.40
N LEU A 107 4.66 4.80 -12.46
CA LEU A 107 4.43 5.76 -11.40
C LEU A 107 5.61 5.86 -10.43
N VAL A 108 6.14 4.73 -9.97
CA VAL A 108 7.28 4.72 -9.05
C VAL A 108 8.52 5.34 -9.72
N TYR A 109 8.81 4.98 -10.97
CA TYR A 109 9.94 5.55 -11.71
C TYR A 109 9.77 7.04 -12.03
N SER A 110 8.54 7.52 -12.19
CA SER A 110 8.27 8.96 -12.35
C SER A 110 8.65 9.78 -11.10
N TYR A 111 8.61 9.16 -9.92
CA TYR A 111 8.99 9.80 -8.65
C TYR A 111 10.47 9.62 -8.32
N ASN A 112 11.03 8.45 -8.62
CA ASN A 112 12.43 8.17 -8.36
C ASN A 112 12.95 7.09 -9.31
N SER A 113 13.77 7.49 -10.28
CA SER A 113 14.38 6.59 -11.26
C SER A 113 15.56 5.77 -10.72
N ASN A 114 15.98 6.02 -9.46
CA ASN A 114 17.13 5.36 -8.85
C ASN A 114 16.77 4.03 -8.16
N TYR A 115 15.95 3.22 -8.84
CA TYR A 115 15.56 1.88 -8.39
C TYR A 115 16.00 0.80 -9.39
N ASN A 116 16.32 -0.40 -8.86
CA ASN A 116 16.26 -1.63 -9.60
C ASN A 116 14.91 -2.29 -9.35
N LEU A 117 14.21 -2.73 -10.40
CA LEU A 117 12.94 -3.42 -10.31
C LEU A 117 13.16 -4.93 -10.43
N TYR A 118 12.60 -5.67 -9.49
CA TYR A 118 12.50 -7.12 -9.51
C TYR A 118 11.04 -7.52 -9.39
N MET A 119 10.65 -8.58 -10.09
CA MET A 119 9.32 -9.16 -10.01
C MET A 119 9.41 -10.58 -9.47
N ARG A 120 8.53 -10.91 -8.56
CA ARG A 120 8.33 -12.29 -8.11
C ARG A 120 6.86 -12.65 -8.14
N HIS A 121 6.61 -13.88 -8.55
CA HIS A 121 5.30 -14.52 -8.53
C HIS A 121 5.38 -15.72 -7.59
N TYR A 122 4.46 -15.81 -6.62
CA TYR A 122 4.56 -16.76 -5.51
C TYR A 122 3.61 -17.93 -5.59
N THR A 123 2.67 -17.94 -6.54
CA THR A 123 1.65 -19.00 -6.69
C THR A 123 1.54 -19.48 -8.14
N GLU A 124 0.87 -20.61 -8.33
CA GLU A 124 0.48 -21.11 -9.66
C GLU A 124 -0.86 -20.47 -10.06
N GLY A 125 -0.88 -19.31 -10.65
CA GLY A 125 -2.13 -18.63 -11.04
C GLY A 125 -1.96 -17.14 -11.27
N LEU A 126 -3.03 -16.35 -11.09
CA LEU A 126 -3.00 -14.92 -11.37
C LEU A 126 -2.68 -14.07 -10.13
N LEU A 127 -2.66 -14.66 -8.94
CA LEU A 127 -2.49 -13.94 -7.68
C LEU A 127 -1.04 -13.95 -7.21
N GLU A 128 -0.70 -13.12 -6.24
CA GLU A 128 0.59 -13.08 -5.53
C GLU A 128 1.80 -12.67 -6.39
N THR A 129 1.60 -11.78 -7.37
CA THR A 129 2.70 -11.09 -8.05
C THR A 129 3.10 -9.86 -7.26
N VAL A 130 4.40 -9.75 -6.93
CA VAL A 130 4.95 -8.64 -6.16
C VAL A 130 6.10 -7.99 -6.91
N TYR A 131 6.08 -6.67 -7.00
CA TYR A 131 7.19 -5.85 -7.45
C TYR A 131 8.05 -5.39 -6.28
N TYR A 132 9.36 -5.58 -6.41
CA TYR A 132 10.36 -5.11 -5.47
C TYR A 132 11.19 -4.01 -6.11
N PHE A 133 11.09 -2.81 -5.57
CA PHE A 133 11.93 -1.68 -5.96
C PHE A 133 13.04 -1.53 -4.92
N ILE A 134 14.26 -1.78 -5.34
CA ILE A 134 15.46 -1.73 -4.50
C ILE A 134 16.32 -0.56 -4.93
N PRO A 135 16.63 0.42 -4.07
CA PRO A 135 17.51 1.53 -4.41
C PRO A 135 18.87 1.04 -4.94
N LYS A 136 19.39 1.74 -5.95
CA LYS A 136 20.72 1.48 -6.53
C LYS A 136 21.83 1.91 -5.59
#